data_a1c8ed63fbdf72e75a5f524a40e461b2
#
_entry.id   a1c8ed63fbdf72e75a5f524a40e461b2
#
_cell.length_a   1.000
_cell.length_b   1.000
_cell.length_c   1.000
_cell.angle_alpha   90.00
_cell.angle_beta   90.00
_cell.angle_gamma   90.00
#
_symmetry.space_group_name_H-M   'P 1'
#
loop_
_entity.id
_entity.type
_entity.pdbx_description
1 polymer ?
#
loop_
_entity_poly.entity_id
_entity_poly.type
_entity_poly.pdbx_seq_one_letter_code
_entity_poly.pdbx_strand_id
1 'polypeptide(L)'
;GKDRMAGAVVLVIFSSEVSFPKTIGWSPGIWYDGPIILGDLTERTIEKITMMMRDRMILVIDNYDSFTYNLVQYLRQLDETVVVKRNDKITIEEIAALNPLMILISPGPKTPNEAGISLAVVRHFAGTIPILGICLGHQTIAELFGAEIVKAKEPVHGKVHAIQHTDKGVFQGLKNPLNVTRYHSLIVANGSLPEALEVT
;
A
#
# COMPACT_ATOMS: atom_id res chain seq x y z
N GLY A 1 -22.84 11.97 12.38
CA GLY A 1 -22.49 11.36 11.15
C GLY A 1 -21.08 10.87 11.26
N LYS A 2 -20.85 9.54 11.24
CA LYS A 2 -19.52 8.95 11.16
C LYS A 2 -19.19 8.90 9.68
N ASP A 3 -18.33 9.80 9.21
CA ASP A 3 -17.79 9.73 7.87
C ASP A 3 -16.93 8.46 7.77
N ARG A 4 -17.42 7.48 7.00
CA ARG A 4 -16.58 6.37 6.56
C ARG A 4 -15.51 6.96 5.66
N MET A 5 -14.26 6.95 6.11
CA MET A 5 -13.14 7.27 5.25
C MET A 5 -13.07 6.22 4.13
N ALA A 6 -13.50 6.60 2.94
CA ALA A 6 -13.37 5.79 1.73
C ALA A 6 -11.93 5.91 1.23
N GLY A 7 -11.03 5.17 1.85
CA GLY A 7 -9.66 5.03 1.40
C GLY A 7 -9.20 3.61 1.67
N ALA A 8 -9.02 2.81 0.63
CA ALA A 8 -8.58 1.43 0.78
C ALA A 8 -7.17 1.40 1.37
N VAL A 9 -7.07 0.96 2.61
CA VAL A 9 -5.80 0.59 3.23
C VAL A 9 -5.63 -0.90 3.02
N VAL A 10 -4.60 -1.29 2.30
CA VAL A 10 -4.38 -2.69 1.94
C VAL A 10 -3.18 -3.26 2.64
N LEU A 11 -3.40 -4.42 3.22
CA LEU A 11 -2.46 -5.19 3.98
C LEU A 11 -1.84 -6.27 3.10
N VAL A 12 -0.52 -6.25 2.87
CA VAL A 12 0.16 -7.32 2.14
C VAL A 12 1.29 -7.92 2.95
N ILE A 13 1.28 -9.25 3.07
CA ILE A 13 2.36 -10.05 3.66
C ILE A 13 3.17 -10.66 2.51
N PHE A 14 4.50 -10.57 2.56
CA PHE A 14 5.39 -10.93 1.46
C PHE A 14 5.67 -12.39 1.27
N SER A 15 5.82 -12.73 -0.03
CA SER A 15 6.54 -13.88 -0.55
C SER A 15 7.64 -13.41 -1.52
N SER A 16 8.81 -14.04 -1.50
CA SER A 16 9.87 -13.86 -2.47
C SER A 16 9.54 -14.40 -3.87
N GLU A 17 8.34 -14.98 -4.05
CA GLU A 17 7.86 -15.59 -5.30
C GLU A 17 6.41 -15.20 -5.58
N VAL A 18 6.08 -13.91 -5.59
CA VAL A 18 4.82 -13.47 -6.18
C VAL A 18 5.05 -13.20 -7.66
N SER A 19 4.72 -14.18 -8.49
CA SER A 19 4.43 -13.94 -9.89
C SER A 19 3.09 -13.20 -9.94
N PHE A 20 3.12 -11.89 -10.14
CA PHE A 20 1.92 -11.12 -10.43
C PHE A 20 1.33 -11.64 -11.74
N PRO A 21 0.03 -11.98 -11.82
CA PRO A 21 -0.60 -12.31 -13.07
C PRO A 21 -0.45 -11.09 -14.00
N LYS A 22 -0.06 -11.33 -15.25
CA LYS A 22 0.11 -10.32 -16.32
C LYS A 22 -1.19 -9.56 -16.65
N THR A 23 -2.27 -9.87 -15.98
CA THR A 23 -3.59 -9.26 -16.13
C THR A 23 -4.19 -8.91 -14.78
N ILE A 24 -3.53 -8.07 -14.00
CA ILE A 24 -4.30 -7.18 -13.15
C ILE A 24 -4.76 -6.11 -14.14
N GLY A 25 -6.01 -6.23 -14.59
CA GLY A 25 -6.69 -5.16 -15.27
C GLY A 25 -6.82 -4.00 -14.30
N TRP A 26 -5.76 -3.23 -14.12
CA TRP A 26 -5.81 -1.91 -13.57
C TRP A 26 -6.54 -1.05 -14.60
N SER A 27 -7.87 -1.13 -14.57
CA SER A 27 -8.63 0.04 -14.91
C SER A 27 -8.22 1.08 -13.88
N PRO A 28 -7.75 2.26 -14.27
CA PRO A 28 -7.58 3.37 -13.34
C PRO A 28 -8.99 3.79 -12.91
N GLY A 29 -9.61 2.96 -12.08
CA GLY A 29 -10.87 3.22 -11.43
C GLY A 29 -10.57 4.18 -10.30
N ILE A 30 -10.77 5.46 -10.58
CA ILE A 30 -11.14 6.42 -9.55
C ILE A 30 -12.32 5.75 -8.84
N TRP A 31 -12.12 5.32 -7.61
CA TRP A 31 -13.21 4.92 -6.73
C TRP A 31 -13.99 6.19 -6.37
N TYR A 32 -14.84 6.61 -7.30
CA TYR A 32 -15.82 7.68 -7.11
C TYR A 32 -17.15 6.99 -6.87
N ASP A 33 -17.59 6.98 -5.64
CA ASP A 33 -18.90 6.44 -5.24
C ASP A 33 -20.02 7.45 -5.53
N GLY A 34 -20.02 8.00 -6.77
CA GLY A 34 -21.04 8.91 -7.26
C GLY A 34 -21.13 8.87 -8.78
N PRO A 35 -22.29 9.15 -9.36
CA PRO A 35 -22.42 9.18 -10.82
C PRO A 35 -21.53 10.31 -11.37
N ILE A 36 -20.50 9.94 -12.14
CA ILE A 36 -19.79 10.89 -12.99
C ILE A 36 -20.78 11.34 -14.04
N ILE A 37 -21.33 12.55 -13.88
CA ILE A 37 -22.04 13.20 -14.95
C ILE A 37 -20.97 13.58 -15.98
N LEU A 38 -20.81 12.74 -16.97
CA LEU A 38 -20.01 13.01 -18.17
C LEU A 38 -20.76 14.06 -18.99
N GLY A 39 -20.73 15.31 -18.54
CA GLY A 39 -21.00 16.45 -19.39
C GLY A 39 -19.88 16.52 -20.43
N ASP A 40 -20.25 16.72 -21.68
CA ASP A 40 -19.47 16.84 -22.91
C ASP A 40 -17.95 17.10 -22.72
N LEU A 41 -17.19 16.05 -22.35
CA LEU A 41 -15.74 16.11 -22.28
C LEU A 41 -15.21 16.08 -23.71
N THR A 42 -14.73 17.21 -24.20
CA THR A 42 -14.06 17.26 -25.50
C THR A 42 -12.85 16.31 -25.50
N GLU A 43 -12.52 15.73 -26.68
CA GLU A 43 -11.31 14.87 -26.85
C GLU A 43 -10.08 15.51 -26.22
N ARG A 44 -9.93 16.83 -26.36
CA ARG A 44 -8.83 17.62 -25.79
C ARG A 44 -8.81 17.61 -24.25
N THR A 45 -9.98 17.54 -23.60
CA THR A 45 -10.09 17.44 -22.14
C THR A 45 -9.74 16.02 -21.69
N ILE A 46 -10.17 15.01 -22.44
CA ILE A 46 -9.83 13.60 -22.17
C ILE A 46 -8.33 13.38 -22.35
N GLU A 47 -7.71 13.90 -23.41
CA GLU A 47 -6.28 13.83 -23.64
C GLU A 47 -5.49 14.52 -22.51
N LYS A 48 -5.93 15.70 -22.07
CA LYS A 48 -5.30 16.44 -20.98
C LYS A 48 -5.40 15.69 -19.64
N ILE A 49 -6.56 15.11 -19.34
CA ILE A 49 -6.76 14.27 -18.15
C ILE A 49 -5.88 13.02 -18.25
N THR A 50 -5.85 12.35 -19.40
CA THR A 50 -5.03 11.16 -19.64
C THR A 50 -3.54 11.49 -19.52
N MET A 51 -3.10 12.63 -20.04
CA MET A 51 -1.73 13.09 -19.92
C MET A 51 -1.38 13.41 -18.46
N MET A 52 -2.25 14.11 -17.72
CA MET A 52 -2.06 14.38 -16.29
C MET A 52 -2.03 13.11 -15.44
N MET A 53 -2.73 12.05 -15.86
CA MET A 53 -2.70 10.75 -15.16
C MET A 53 -1.46 9.92 -15.52
N ARG A 54 -0.94 10.03 -16.75
CA ARG A 54 0.29 9.33 -17.18
C ARG A 54 1.55 9.86 -16.50
N ASP A 55 1.57 11.13 -16.10
CA ASP A 55 2.72 11.75 -15.43
C ASP A 55 2.74 11.50 -13.92
N ARG A 56 1.71 10.84 -13.36
CA ARG A 56 1.67 10.51 -11.94
C ARG A 56 2.45 9.25 -11.66
N MET A 57 3.23 9.26 -10.58
CA MET A 57 4.10 8.17 -10.18
C MET A 57 3.61 7.47 -8.92
N ILE A 58 4.14 6.28 -8.67
CA ILE A 58 4.08 5.61 -7.38
C ILE A 58 5.26 6.08 -6.55
N LEU A 59 4.98 6.65 -5.38
CA LEU A 59 6.01 7.01 -4.41
C LEU A 59 6.27 5.82 -3.48
N VAL A 60 7.51 5.39 -3.41
CA VAL A 60 7.97 4.37 -2.48
C VAL A 60 8.74 5.05 -1.34
N ILE A 61 8.22 4.92 -0.11
CA ILE A 61 8.94 5.30 1.11
C ILE A 61 9.80 4.12 1.54
N ASP A 62 11.12 4.29 1.40
CA ASP A 62 12.10 3.26 1.73
C ASP A 62 12.50 3.36 3.21
N ASN A 63 12.13 2.36 3.99
CA ASN A 63 12.49 2.22 5.40
C ASN A 63 13.86 1.54 5.60
N TYR A 64 14.80 1.74 4.67
CA TYR A 64 16.15 1.15 4.72
C TYR A 64 16.13 -0.38 4.68
N ASP A 65 15.29 -0.93 3.82
CA ASP A 65 15.16 -2.37 3.64
C ASP A 65 15.74 -2.85 2.31
N SER A 66 16.42 -4.00 2.33
CA SER A 66 17.03 -4.58 1.13
C SER A 66 15.98 -5.04 0.10
N PHE A 67 14.77 -5.37 0.52
CA PHE A 67 13.66 -5.77 -0.37
C PHE A 67 12.97 -4.60 -1.05
N THR A 68 13.21 -3.35 -0.63
CA THR A 68 12.58 -2.18 -1.26
C THR A 68 12.78 -2.17 -2.77
N TYR A 69 13.99 -2.46 -3.24
CA TYR A 69 14.28 -2.46 -4.67
C TYR A 69 13.68 -3.63 -5.44
N ASN A 70 13.40 -4.76 -4.79
CA ASN A 70 12.63 -5.84 -5.40
C ASN A 70 11.20 -5.37 -5.71
N LEU A 71 10.59 -4.62 -4.79
CA LEU A 71 9.27 -4.00 -5.00
C LEU A 71 9.30 -3.00 -6.16
N VAL A 72 10.31 -2.15 -6.18
CA VAL A 72 10.52 -1.18 -7.27
C VAL A 72 10.64 -1.88 -8.62
N GLN A 73 11.36 -3.00 -8.68
CA GLN A 73 11.48 -3.79 -9.91
C GLN A 73 10.15 -4.37 -10.34
N TYR A 74 9.33 -4.92 -9.42
CA TYR A 74 8.00 -5.43 -9.76
C TYR A 74 7.08 -4.32 -10.28
N LEU A 75 7.06 -3.16 -9.64
CA LEU A 75 6.26 -2.03 -10.11
C LEU A 75 6.70 -1.58 -11.51
N ARG A 76 8.00 -1.51 -11.78
CA ARG A 76 8.53 -1.16 -13.10
C ARG A 76 8.24 -2.22 -14.18
N GLN A 77 8.16 -3.50 -13.82
CA GLN A 77 7.72 -4.56 -14.73
C GLN A 77 6.24 -4.43 -15.11
N LEU A 78 5.45 -3.70 -14.32
CA LEU A 78 4.07 -3.32 -14.61
C LEU A 78 3.97 -1.99 -15.36
N ASP A 79 5.09 -1.49 -15.90
CA ASP A 79 5.20 -0.22 -16.61
C ASP A 79 4.86 1.02 -15.76
N GLU A 80 4.98 0.92 -14.43
CA GLU A 80 4.71 2.02 -13.52
C GLU A 80 5.93 2.94 -13.36
N THR A 81 5.70 4.24 -13.36
CA THR A 81 6.71 5.23 -12.97
C THR A 81 6.87 5.23 -11.45
N VAL A 82 8.09 4.98 -10.98
CA VAL A 82 8.38 4.82 -9.54
C VAL A 82 9.43 5.81 -9.08
N VAL A 83 9.10 6.57 -8.03
CA VAL A 83 10.04 7.44 -7.30
C VAL A 83 10.29 6.83 -5.92
N VAL A 84 11.56 6.64 -5.56
CA VAL A 84 11.95 6.11 -4.26
C VAL A 84 12.55 7.23 -3.42
N LYS A 85 12.06 7.37 -2.19
CA LYS A 85 12.59 8.31 -1.19
C LYS A 85 12.81 7.60 0.13
N ARG A 86 13.96 7.83 0.76
CA ARG A 86 14.23 7.34 2.12
C ARG A 86 13.28 8.00 3.12
N ASN A 87 12.89 7.28 4.14
CA ASN A 87 11.94 7.73 5.16
C ASN A 87 12.39 8.93 6.00
N ASP A 88 13.66 9.33 5.88
CA ASP A 88 14.29 10.49 6.52
C ASP A 88 14.73 11.57 5.51
N LYS A 89 14.39 11.40 4.22
CA LYS A 89 14.84 12.26 3.10
C LYS A 89 13.69 12.81 2.27
N ILE A 90 12.53 12.94 2.86
CA ILE A 90 11.36 13.55 2.24
C ILE A 90 10.46 14.13 3.32
N THR A 91 9.76 15.22 3.02
CA THR A 91 8.77 15.84 3.90
C THR A 91 7.34 15.60 3.43
N ILE A 92 6.36 15.87 4.29
CA ILE A 92 4.93 15.77 3.94
C ILE A 92 4.57 16.75 2.82
N GLU A 93 5.13 17.98 2.87
CA GLU A 93 4.92 19.02 1.87
C GLU A 93 5.48 18.61 0.50
N GLU A 94 6.65 17.99 0.48
CA GLU A 94 7.25 17.45 -0.75
C GLU A 94 6.40 16.31 -1.33
N ILE A 95 5.86 15.41 -0.49
CA ILE A 95 4.96 14.35 -0.94
C ILE A 95 3.66 14.94 -1.53
N ALA A 96 3.10 15.95 -0.86
CA ALA A 96 1.90 16.64 -1.35
C ALA A 96 2.16 17.32 -2.71
N ALA A 97 3.33 17.95 -2.87
CA ALA A 97 3.74 18.57 -4.13
C ALA A 97 3.97 17.55 -5.26
N LEU A 98 4.50 16.36 -4.94
CA LEU A 98 4.67 15.26 -5.89
C LEU A 98 3.31 14.70 -6.36
N ASN A 99 2.27 14.82 -5.55
CA ASN A 99 0.91 14.32 -5.83
C ASN A 99 0.90 12.90 -6.44
N PRO A 100 1.46 11.89 -5.75
CA PRO A 100 1.59 10.55 -6.31
C PRO A 100 0.23 9.86 -6.50
N LEU A 101 0.15 8.90 -7.43
CA LEU A 101 -1.02 8.03 -7.61
C LEU A 101 -1.25 7.13 -6.40
N MET A 102 -0.17 6.65 -5.82
CA MET A 102 -0.15 5.75 -4.69
C MET A 102 1.13 5.95 -3.89
N ILE A 103 1.06 5.73 -2.59
CA ILE A 103 2.22 5.66 -1.72
C ILE A 103 2.41 4.20 -1.29
N LEU A 104 3.61 3.66 -1.53
CA LEU A 104 4.01 2.36 -1.02
C LEU A 104 4.98 2.57 0.14
N ILE A 105 4.65 2.03 1.31
CA ILE A 105 5.53 2.04 2.49
C ILE A 105 6.22 0.69 2.59
N SER A 106 7.54 0.67 2.45
CA SER A 106 8.34 -0.55 2.36
C SER A 106 8.43 -1.31 3.68
N PRO A 107 8.88 -2.58 3.62
CA PRO A 107 9.45 -3.24 4.79
C PRO A 107 10.55 -2.39 5.43
N GLY A 108 10.93 -2.73 6.65
CA GLY A 108 12.03 -2.08 7.33
C GLY A 108 12.32 -2.73 8.68
N PRO A 109 13.46 -2.37 9.29
CA PRO A 109 13.80 -2.82 10.62
C PRO A 109 12.99 -2.08 11.69
N LYS A 110 13.03 -2.62 12.92
CA LYS A 110 12.48 -2.05 14.14
C LYS A 110 10.95 -1.96 14.18
N THR A 111 10.40 -0.85 14.66
CA THR A 111 8.97 -0.63 14.92
C THR A 111 8.44 0.54 14.10
N PRO A 112 7.11 0.68 13.94
CA PRO A 112 6.51 1.82 13.25
C PRO A 112 6.94 3.19 13.80
N ASN A 113 7.12 3.30 15.12
CA ASN A 113 7.56 4.54 15.78
C ASN A 113 9.00 4.94 15.42
N GLU A 114 9.80 4.01 14.91
CA GLU A 114 11.18 4.21 14.48
C GLU A 114 11.31 4.27 12.94
N ALA A 115 10.18 4.26 12.22
CA ALA A 115 10.12 4.25 10.75
C ALA A 115 10.16 5.66 10.10
N GLY A 116 10.82 6.61 10.75
CA GLY A 116 10.97 7.97 10.23
C GLY A 116 9.61 8.63 9.95
N ILE A 117 9.41 9.14 8.73
CA ILE A 117 8.19 9.85 8.33
C ILE A 117 6.96 8.94 8.13
N SER A 118 7.13 7.61 8.13
CA SER A 118 6.08 6.66 7.69
C SER A 118 4.75 6.82 8.43
N LEU A 119 4.75 6.99 9.76
CA LEU A 119 3.52 7.26 10.53
C LEU A 119 2.86 8.58 10.14
N ALA A 120 3.65 9.64 9.92
CA ALA A 120 3.15 10.95 9.50
C ALA A 120 2.54 10.88 8.09
N VAL A 121 3.15 10.11 7.19
CA VAL A 121 2.64 9.85 5.83
C VAL A 121 1.25 9.22 5.90
N VAL A 122 1.09 8.14 6.67
CA VAL A 122 -0.23 7.50 6.81
C VAL A 122 -1.22 8.48 7.42
N ARG A 123 -0.86 9.20 8.49
CA ARG A 123 -1.75 10.17 9.16
C ARG A 123 -2.24 11.26 8.23
N HIS A 124 -1.38 11.76 7.34
CA HIS A 124 -1.69 12.88 6.47
C HIS A 124 -2.45 12.48 5.21
N PHE A 125 -2.08 11.34 4.62
CA PHE A 125 -2.58 10.96 3.29
C PHE A 125 -3.64 9.86 3.31
N ALA A 126 -3.91 9.20 4.44
CA ALA A 126 -5.01 8.23 4.53
C ALA A 126 -6.35 8.88 4.16
N GLY A 127 -7.09 8.23 3.26
CA GLY A 127 -8.36 8.76 2.72
C GLY A 127 -8.22 9.74 1.56
N THR A 128 -7.01 10.20 1.23
CA THR A 128 -6.77 11.12 0.10
C THR A 128 -5.90 10.52 -1.00
N ILE A 129 -4.88 9.75 -0.63
CA ILE A 129 -4.02 9.01 -1.56
C ILE A 129 -4.04 7.54 -1.14
N PRO A 130 -4.21 6.58 -2.07
CA PRO A 130 -4.09 5.15 -1.76
C PRO A 130 -2.72 4.83 -1.16
N ILE A 131 -2.70 4.07 -0.05
CA ILE A 131 -1.48 3.68 0.64
C ILE A 131 -1.40 2.15 0.70
N LEU A 132 -0.28 1.60 0.24
CA LEU A 132 0.06 0.19 0.36
C LEU A 132 1.21 0.03 1.35
N GLY A 133 0.98 -0.67 2.45
CA GLY A 133 2.00 -0.96 3.45
C GLY A 133 2.44 -2.41 3.42
N ILE A 134 3.75 -2.64 3.47
CA ILE A 134 4.35 -3.96 3.39
C ILE A 134 5.20 -4.22 4.62
N CYS A 135 4.94 -5.31 5.35
CA CYS A 135 5.61 -5.69 6.59
C CYS A 135 5.59 -4.51 7.60
N LEU A 136 6.70 -3.79 7.81
CA LEU A 136 6.74 -2.60 8.67
C LEU A 136 5.73 -1.53 8.22
N GLY A 137 5.56 -1.33 6.91
CA GLY A 137 4.55 -0.40 6.37
C GLY A 137 3.13 -0.80 6.74
N HIS A 138 2.81 -2.10 6.70
CA HIS A 138 1.54 -2.64 7.19
C HIS A 138 1.34 -2.38 8.69
N GLN A 139 2.36 -2.68 9.50
CA GLN A 139 2.31 -2.43 10.94
C GLN A 139 2.14 -0.94 11.24
N THR A 140 2.77 -0.06 10.45
CA THR A 140 2.64 1.40 10.55
C THR A 140 1.19 1.85 10.33
N ILE A 141 0.52 1.28 9.33
CA ILE A 141 -0.89 1.57 9.07
C ILE A 141 -1.75 1.08 10.24
N ALA A 142 -1.57 -0.18 10.64
CA ALA A 142 -2.35 -0.78 11.72
C ALA A 142 -2.21 0.01 13.04
N GLU A 143 -0.99 0.37 13.41
CA GLU A 143 -0.70 1.14 14.64
C GLU A 143 -1.33 2.54 14.59
N LEU A 144 -1.27 3.23 13.45
CA LEU A 144 -1.88 4.55 13.33
C LEU A 144 -3.39 4.52 13.58
N PHE A 145 -4.07 3.48 13.11
CA PHE A 145 -5.51 3.31 13.32
C PHE A 145 -5.86 2.74 14.69
N GLY A 146 -4.87 2.45 15.55
CA GLY A 146 -5.06 2.05 16.94
C GLY A 146 -4.92 0.56 17.22
N ALA A 147 -4.45 -0.23 16.25
CA ALA A 147 -4.10 -1.62 16.49
C ALA A 147 -2.80 -1.74 17.30
N GLU A 148 -2.69 -2.79 18.10
CA GLU A 148 -1.51 -3.07 18.90
C GLU A 148 -0.50 -3.90 18.11
N ILE A 149 0.77 -3.45 18.08
CA ILE A 149 1.88 -4.18 17.45
C ILE A 149 2.67 -4.90 18.53
N VAL A 150 2.70 -6.22 18.45
CA VAL A 150 3.33 -7.09 19.45
C VAL A 150 4.35 -8.03 18.84
N LYS A 151 5.24 -8.59 19.66
CA LYS A 151 6.15 -9.64 19.22
C LYS A 151 5.37 -10.91 18.90
N ALA A 152 5.66 -11.52 17.76
CA ALA A 152 5.16 -12.84 17.42
C ALA A 152 5.67 -13.87 18.45
N LYS A 153 4.88 -14.89 18.76
CA LYS A 153 5.31 -16.00 19.62
C LYS A 153 6.59 -16.65 19.12
N GLU A 154 6.70 -16.78 17.79
CA GLU A 154 7.88 -17.27 17.11
C GLU A 154 8.21 -16.32 15.95
N PRO A 155 9.46 -15.84 15.85
CA PRO A 155 9.92 -15.10 14.68
C PRO A 155 9.88 -16.01 13.44
N VAL A 156 9.45 -15.47 12.32
CA VAL A 156 9.40 -16.21 11.06
C VAL A 156 10.38 -15.59 10.06
N HIS A 157 11.32 -16.39 9.57
CA HIS A 157 12.31 -15.97 8.60
C HIS A 157 12.36 -16.97 7.43
N GLY A 158 11.90 -16.54 6.25
CA GLY A 158 12.01 -17.31 5.01
C GLY A 158 11.15 -18.58 4.96
N LYS A 159 10.14 -18.72 5.81
CA LYS A 159 9.22 -19.87 5.80
C LYS A 159 7.99 -19.57 4.95
N VAL A 160 7.63 -20.51 4.10
CA VAL A 160 6.40 -20.44 3.31
C VAL A 160 5.22 -20.91 4.14
N HIS A 161 4.18 -20.09 4.20
CA HIS A 161 2.92 -20.42 4.87
C HIS A 161 1.73 -20.17 3.93
N ALA A 162 0.74 -21.04 4.01
CA ALA A 162 -0.52 -20.80 3.35
C ALA A 162 -1.35 -19.79 4.16
N ILE A 163 -1.81 -18.74 3.51
CA ILE A 163 -2.75 -17.77 4.07
C ILE A 163 -4.10 -17.91 3.37
N GLN A 164 -5.16 -17.60 4.10
CA GLN A 164 -6.50 -17.47 3.53
C GLN A 164 -6.83 -15.99 3.37
N HIS A 165 -7.63 -15.67 2.38
CA HIS A 165 -8.09 -14.31 2.08
C HIS A 165 -9.53 -14.33 1.59
N THR A 166 -10.18 -13.17 1.52
CA THR A 166 -11.59 -13.04 1.16
C THR A 166 -11.84 -12.71 -0.32
N ASP A 167 -10.80 -12.83 -1.15
CA ASP A 167 -10.84 -12.48 -2.59
C ASP A 167 -11.21 -11.01 -2.86
N LYS A 168 -10.82 -10.12 -1.92
CA LYS A 168 -11.04 -8.67 -2.03
C LYS A 168 -9.73 -7.90 -2.20
N GLY A 169 -9.82 -6.69 -2.74
CA GLY A 169 -8.68 -5.76 -2.87
C GLY A 169 -7.53 -6.39 -3.65
N VAL A 170 -6.33 -6.39 -3.08
CA VAL A 170 -5.11 -6.95 -3.72
C VAL A 170 -5.11 -8.46 -3.84
N PHE A 171 -6.02 -9.16 -3.17
CA PHE A 171 -6.15 -10.61 -3.25
C PHE A 171 -7.14 -11.08 -4.30
N GLN A 172 -7.84 -10.14 -4.97
CA GLN A 172 -8.87 -10.48 -5.96
C GLN A 172 -8.29 -11.30 -7.10
N GLY A 173 -8.88 -12.48 -7.34
CA GLY A 173 -8.47 -13.40 -8.39
C GLY A 173 -7.21 -14.21 -8.07
N LEU A 174 -6.65 -14.11 -6.87
CA LEU A 174 -5.53 -14.93 -6.45
C LEU A 174 -6.00 -16.30 -5.93
N LYS A 175 -5.09 -17.29 -6.00
CA LYS A 175 -5.36 -18.63 -5.47
C LYS A 175 -5.59 -18.57 -3.96
N ASN A 176 -6.65 -19.21 -3.47
CA ASN A 176 -6.94 -19.34 -2.04
C ASN A 176 -6.96 -20.81 -1.61
N PRO A 177 -6.11 -21.26 -0.67
CA PRO A 177 -5.11 -20.48 0.05
C PRO A 177 -3.92 -20.03 -0.82
N LEU A 178 -3.34 -18.87 -0.48
CA LEU A 178 -2.16 -18.33 -1.11
C LEU A 178 -0.92 -18.69 -0.30
N ASN A 179 0.12 -19.23 -0.95
CA ASN A 179 1.39 -19.48 -0.30
C ASN A 179 2.22 -18.19 -0.29
N VAL A 180 2.64 -17.77 0.90
CA VAL A 180 3.44 -16.56 1.09
C VAL A 180 4.68 -16.86 1.93
N THR A 181 5.81 -16.24 1.58
CA THR A 181 7.02 -16.29 2.40
C THR A 181 6.95 -15.19 3.46
N ARG A 182 7.21 -15.55 4.71
CA ARG A 182 7.10 -14.64 5.85
C ARG A 182 8.48 -14.30 6.39
N TYR A 183 8.68 -12.99 6.62
CA TYR A 183 9.89 -12.41 7.24
C TYR A 183 9.46 -11.37 8.25
N HIS A 184 9.10 -11.76 9.46
CA HIS A 184 8.70 -10.81 10.49
C HIS A 184 8.84 -11.38 11.90
N SER A 185 9.12 -10.51 12.85
CA SER A 185 9.11 -10.80 14.29
C SER A 185 7.99 -10.07 15.03
N LEU A 186 7.35 -9.09 14.38
CA LEU A 186 6.21 -8.34 14.89
C LEU A 186 4.94 -8.70 14.13
N ILE A 187 3.81 -8.62 14.82
CA ILE A 187 2.46 -8.85 14.30
C ILE A 187 1.49 -7.85 14.87
N VAL A 188 0.38 -7.64 14.18
CA VAL A 188 -0.80 -7.00 14.76
C VAL A 188 -1.44 -7.99 15.74
N ALA A 189 -1.68 -7.57 16.99
CA ALA A 189 -2.26 -8.43 18.01
C ALA A 189 -3.68 -8.84 17.62
N ASN A 190 -4.00 -10.13 17.80
CA ASN A 190 -5.35 -10.62 17.55
C ASN A 190 -6.35 -9.89 18.46
N GLY A 191 -7.44 -9.40 17.86
CA GLY A 191 -8.49 -8.68 18.57
C GLY A 191 -8.22 -7.20 18.83
N SER A 192 -7.04 -6.68 18.43
CA SER A 192 -6.74 -5.24 18.52
C SER A 192 -7.11 -4.45 17.25
N LEU A 193 -7.55 -5.13 16.18
CA LEU A 193 -7.85 -4.47 14.92
C LEU A 193 -9.08 -3.56 15.08
N PRO A 194 -8.98 -2.25 14.79
CA PRO A 194 -10.10 -1.31 14.92
C PRO A 194 -11.11 -1.49 13.78
N GLU A 195 -12.36 -1.03 13.98
CA GLU A 195 -13.43 -1.08 12.96
C GLU A 195 -13.08 -0.38 11.63
N ALA A 196 -12.10 0.53 11.65
CA ALA A 196 -11.65 1.25 10.46
C ALA A 196 -10.84 0.36 9.49
N LEU A 197 -10.37 -0.82 9.95
CA LEU A 197 -9.56 -1.75 9.17
C LEU A 197 -10.29 -3.09 9.02
N GLU A 198 -10.29 -3.64 7.81
CA GLU A 198 -10.86 -4.95 7.48
C GLU A 198 -9.75 -5.94 7.16
N VAL A 199 -9.88 -7.18 7.65
CA VAL A 199 -9.05 -8.31 7.21
C VAL A 199 -9.65 -8.87 5.94
N THR A 200 -8.87 -8.91 4.85
CA THR A 200 -9.31 -9.38 3.54
C THR A 200 -8.60 -10.64 3.09
#